data_53303e4263bb0ef4bfbec5280206a1be
#
_entry.id   53303e4263bb0ef4bfbec5280206a1be
#
_cell.length_a   1.000
_cell.length_b   1.000
_cell.length_c   1.000
_cell.angle_alpha   90.00
_cell.angle_beta   90.00
_cell.angle_gamma   90.00
#
_symmetry.space_group_name_H-M   'P 1'
#
loop_
_entity.id
_entity.type
_entity.pdbx_description
1 polymer ?
#
loop_
_entity_poly.entity_id
_entity_poly.type
_entity_poly.pdbx_seq_one_letter_code
_entity_poly.pdbx_strand_id
1 'polypeptide(L)'
;MNLLEQELHYPLGDALPAKGHSLQVADGVQWLRMSLPFALDHINLWLLRDSIDGVDGWTVVDCCLDNASAREQWVQVFEHCLAGLPVLRVIATHMHPDHLGLAHWLCAYWQVPLWISATDYHTAHTLISTIDSHDGAQAIAFFQSHGLQDESVHAALKDRRFQFGHMVPALPAQFVRLIDGMRVRIGGHDWHCISGHGHAPEHIALHCPAMNVLISGDMVLPRISSNISVYDSEPEGNPLQLFLDSLKRYAALAPDCLVLPSHGKPFTGLHQRIAQLQHHHAERLQDLMDHCPTEGMSANDVLPVLFKRALDAQQATFALGESLAHLHLLWHAGDLSRQRDVDGIYRFKPTGATPRP
;
A
#
# COMPACT_ATOMS: atom_id res chain seq x y z
N MET A 1 2.79 -21.84 -6.08
CA MET A 1 1.42 -21.32 -5.95
C MET A 1 1.15 -21.22 -4.45
N ASN A 2 0.71 -20.08 -3.98
CA ASN A 2 0.39 -19.92 -2.55
C ASN A 2 -0.90 -20.74 -2.28
N LEU A 3 -0.84 -21.75 -1.41
CA LEU A 3 -2.00 -22.61 -1.11
C LEU A 3 -3.18 -21.81 -0.55
N LEU A 4 -2.91 -20.75 0.19
CA LEU A 4 -3.94 -19.86 0.78
C LEU A 4 -4.75 -19.12 -0.30
N GLU A 5 -4.17 -18.88 -1.47
CA GLU A 5 -4.85 -18.25 -2.60
C GLU A 5 -5.97 -19.15 -3.15
N GLN A 6 -5.85 -20.47 -3.00
CA GLN A 6 -6.87 -21.43 -3.44
C GLN A 6 -8.14 -21.43 -2.57
N GLU A 7 -8.08 -20.84 -1.37
CA GLU A 7 -9.22 -20.69 -0.48
C GLU A 7 -10.11 -19.49 -0.84
N LEU A 8 -9.64 -18.63 -1.78
CA LEU A 8 -10.38 -17.50 -2.28
C LEU A 8 -11.07 -17.85 -3.59
N HIS A 9 -12.23 -17.25 -3.85
CA HIS A 9 -12.92 -17.42 -5.12
C HIS A 9 -12.63 -16.25 -6.06
N TYR A 10 -12.23 -16.55 -7.29
CA TYR A 10 -11.92 -15.59 -8.35
C TYR A 10 -13.02 -15.60 -9.41
N PRO A 11 -14.02 -14.69 -9.35
CA PRO A 11 -15.20 -14.76 -10.21
C PRO A 11 -14.88 -14.57 -11.70
N LEU A 12 -13.74 -13.95 -12.03
CA LEU A 12 -13.28 -13.73 -13.40
C LEU A 12 -12.29 -14.82 -13.88
N GLY A 13 -11.99 -15.82 -13.05
CA GLY A 13 -11.06 -16.89 -13.39
C GLY A 13 -9.67 -16.36 -13.77
N ASP A 14 -9.20 -16.70 -14.97
CA ASP A 14 -7.91 -16.27 -15.50
C ASP A 14 -7.97 -15.04 -16.41
N ALA A 15 -9.15 -14.43 -16.57
CA ALA A 15 -9.30 -13.23 -17.37
C ALA A 15 -8.50 -12.06 -16.78
N LEU A 16 -7.78 -11.35 -17.64
CA LEU A 16 -7.02 -10.15 -17.32
C LEU A 16 -7.30 -9.08 -18.37
N PRO A 17 -7.35 -7.79 -17.98
CA PRO A 17 -7.43 -6.72 -18.98
C PRO A 17 -6.21 -6.76 -19.91
N ALA A 18 -6.42 -6.65 -21.21
CA ALA A 18 -5.33 -6.42 -22.14
C ALA A 18 -4.75 -5.01 -21.95
N LYS A 19 -3.48 -4.83 -22.33
CA LYS A 19 -2.80 -3.51 -22.22
C LYS A 19 -3.61 -2.45 -22.97
N GLY A 20 -3.89 -1.31 -22.32
CA GLY A 20 -4.69 -0.23 -22.89
C GLY A 20 -6.19 -0.52 -23.03
N HIS A 21 -6.68 -1.63 -22.46
CA HIS A 21 -8.08 -2.02 -22.47
C HIS A 21 -8.59 -2.26 -21.04
N SER A 22 -9.90 -2.32 -20.90
CA SER A 22 -10.57 -2.60 -19.63
C SER A 22 -11.36 -3.91 -19.67
N LEU A 23 -11.62 -4.45 -18.48
CA LEU A 23 -12.51 -5.59 -18.28
C LEU A 23 -13.59 -5.19 -17.26
N GLN A 24 -14.86 -5.37 -17.60
CA GLN A 24 -15.95 -5.11 -16.67
C GLN A 24 -15.94 -6.12 -15.52
N VAL A 25 -15.96 -5.63 -14.27
CA VAL A 25 -15.96 -6.46 -13.06
C VAL A 25 -17.25 -6.37 -12.26
N ALA A 26 -17.96 -5.26 -12.39
CA ALA A 26 -19.31 -5.02 -11.85
C ALA A 26 -20.02 -4.01 -12.74
N ASP A 27 -21.31 -3.75 -12.51
CA ASP A 27 -22.04 -2.76 -13.29
C ASP A 27 -21.42 -1.37 -13.13
N GLY A 28 -21.06 -0.73 -14.26
CA GLY A 28 -20.35 0.55 -14.25
C GLY A 28 -18.92 0.55 -13.67
N VAL A 29 -18.35 -0.63 -13.36
CA VAL A 29 -16.97 -0.75 -12.83
C VAL A 29 -16.09 -1.50 -13.80
N GLN A 30 -15.03 -0.84 -14.28
CA GLN A 30 -14.07 -1.38 -15.24
C GLN A 30 -12.70 -1.55 -14.55
N TRP A 31 -12.07 -2.68 -14.79
CA TRP A 31 -10.71 -3.01 -14.33
C TRP A 31 -9.70 -2.68 -15.42
N LEU A 32 -8.70 -1.91 -15.10
CA LEU A 32 -7.49 -1.67 -15.87
C LEU A 32 -6.31 -2.36 -15.18
N ARG A 33 -5.32 -2.77 -15.96
CA ARG A 33 -4.09 -3.33 -15.42
C ARG A 33 -2.88 -2.75 -16.15
N MET A 34 -1.98 -2.12 -15.41
CA MET A 34 -0.77 -1.52 -15.93
C MET A 34 0.48 -2.19 -15.38
N SER A 35 1.54 -2.25 -16.18
CA SER A 35 2.80 -2.88 -15.79
C SER A 35 3.63 -1.98 -14.91
N LEU A 36 4.29 -2.57 -13.91
CA LEU A 36 5.28 -1.92 -13.05
C LEU A 36 6.68 -2.49 -13.31
N PRO A 37 7.76 -1.70 -13.18
CA PRO A 37 9.15 -2.14 -13.38
C PRO A 37 9.75 -2.79 -12.13
N PHE A 38 8.95 -3.53 -11.34
CA PHE A 38 9.32 -4.13 -10.07
C PHE A 38 9.04 -5.63 -10.06
N ALA A 39 9.44 -6.33 -8.99
CA ALA A 39 9.05 -7.71 -8.75
C ALA A 39 7.51 -7.86 -8.63
N LEU A 40 6.85 -6.86 -8.08
CA LEU A 40 5.41 -6.66 -8.17
C LEU A 40 5.12 -5.99 -9.52
N ASP A 41 4.86 -6.79 -10.54
CA ASP A 41 4.93 -6.44 -11.96
C ASP A 41 3.72 -5.66 -12.51
N HIS A 42 2.72 -5.40 -11.68
CA HIS A 42 1.48 -4.74 -12.12
C HIS A 42 0.77 -3.99 -11.00
N ILE A 43 -0.05 -3.03 -11.43
CA ILE A 43 -1.08 -2.38 -10.62
C ILE A 43 -2.44 -2.46 -11.32
N ASN A 44 -3.49 -2.67 -10.56
CA ASN A 44 -4.88 -2.55 -10.99
C ASN A 44 -5.40 -1.15 -10.71
N LEU A 45 -6.07 -0.58 -11.69
CA LEU A 45 -6.72 0.73 -11.61
C LEU A 45 -8.19 0.55 -11.95
N TRP A 46 -9.03 1.47 -11.49
CA TRP A 46 -10.46 1.31 -11.67
C TRP A 46 -11.07 2.52 -12.36
N LEU A 47 -11.95 2.26 -13.35
CA LEU A 47 -12.82 3.27 -13.94
C LEU A 47 -14.24 3.01 -13.44
N LEU A 48 -14.83 4.00 -12.80
CA LEU A 48 -16.20 3.95 -12.30
C LEU A 48 -17.05 4.86 -13.17
N ARG A 49 -18.11 4.32 -13.78
CA ARG A 49 -19.07 5.13 -14.53
C ARG A 49 -19.67 6.16 -13.58
N ASP A 50 -19.73 7.42 -14.01
CA ASP A 50 -20.11 8.53 -13.16
C ASP A 50 -20.92 9.59 -13.90
N SER A 51 -21.58 10.46 -13.14
CA SER A 51 -22.22 11.68 -13.64
C SER A 51 -22.13 12.77 -12.58
N ILE A 52 -21.55 13.92 -12.94
CA ILE A 52 -21.38 15.08 -12.06
C ILE A 52 -22.02 16.28 -12.76
N ASP A 53 -22.94 16.95 -12.07
CA ASP A 53 -23.64 18.16 -12.59
C ASP A 53 -24.29 17.95 -13.96
N GLY A 54 -24.79 16.72 -14.21
CA GLY A 54 -25.42 16.35 -15.47
C GLY A 54 -24.45 16.01 -16.61
N VAL A 55 -23.14 16.02 -16.35
CA VAL A 55 -22.11 15.55 -17.28
C VAL A 55 -21.78 14.11 -17.00
N ASP A 56 -22.05 13.23 -17.97
CA ASP A 56 -21.67 11.83 -17.93
C ASP A 56 -20.18 11.63 -18.17
N GLY A 57 -19.56 10.72 -17.42
CA GLY A 57 -18.12 10.48 -17.54
C GLY A 57 -17.63 9.31 -16.68
N TRP A 58 -16.39 9.42 -16.22
CA TRP A 58 -15.71 8.42 -15.45
C TRP A 58 -15.00 9.01 -14.23
N THR A 59 -15.09 8.33 -13.11
CA THR A 59 -14.17 8.50 -11.97
C THR A 59 -13.04 7.49 -12.13
N VAL A 60 -11.80 7.97 -12.08
CA VAL A 60 -10.58 7.14 -12.05
C VAL A 60 -10.19 6.88 -10.60
N VAL A 61 -9.86 5.64 -10.25
CA VAL A 61 -9.26 5.30 -8.94
C VAL A 61 -7.88 4.70 -9.17
N ASP A 62 -6.86 5.36 -8.62
CA ASP A 62 -5.43 5.18 -8.78
C ASP A 62 -4.90 5.45 -10.20
N CYS A 63 -3.58 5.75 -10.32
CA CYS A 63 -3.05 6.43 -11.49
C CYS A 63 -1.87 5.75 -12.18
N CYS A 64 -1.22 4.77 -11.54
CA CYS A 64 0.07 4.19 -11.93
C CYS A 64 1.26 5.16 -11.74
N LEU A 65 2.47 4.64 -11.91
CA LEU A 65 3.74 5.38 -11.89
C LEU A 65 3.82 6.41 -13.00
N ASP A 66 4.51 7.51 -12.78
CA ASP A 66 4.85 8.43 -13.86
C ASP A 66 6.05 7.92 -14.68
N ASN A 67 5.73 7.30 -15.79
CA ASN A 67 6.69 6.92 -16.82
C ASN A 67 6.04 6.92 -18.21
N ALA A 68 6.87 6.90 -19.25
CA ALA A 68 6.40 6.96 -20.63
C ALA A 68 5.42 5.82 -20.98
N SER A 69 5.71 4.60 -20.53
CA SER A 69 4.85 3.43 -20.80
C SER A 69 3.47 3.53 -20.16
N ALA A 70 3.39 4.06 -18.93
CA ALA A 70 2.10 4.27 -18.25
C ALA A 70 1.30 5.40 -18.92
N ARG A 71 1.95 6.48 -19.34
CA ARG A 71 1.29 7.56 -20.10
C ARG A 71 0.73 7.05 -21.44
N GLU A 72 1.50 6.25 -22.18
CA GLU A 72 1.03 5.63 -23.43
C GLU A 72 -0.17 4.72 -23.20
N GLN A 73 -0.16 3.92 -22.13
CA GLN A 73 -1.28 3.07 -21.77
C GLN A 73 -2.52 3.89 -21.41
N TRP A 74 -2.37 5.00 -20.69
CA TRP A 74 -3.49 5.90 -20.41
C TRP A 74 -4.09 6.51 -21.67
N VAL A 75 -3.27 6.91 -22.65
CA VAL A 75 -3.77 7.40 -23.96
C VAL A 75 -4.60 6.32 -24.64
N GLN A 76 -4.14 5.07 -24.66
CA GLN A 76 -4.92 3.94 -25.20
C GLN A 76 -6.23 3.73 -24.42
N VAL A 77 -6.22 3.85 -23.10
CA VAL A 77 -7.43 3.77 -22.27
C VAL A 77 -8.42 4.89 -22.64
N PHE A 78 -7.95 6.12 -22.88
CA PHE A 78 -8.81 7.21 -23.29
C PHE A 78 -9.49 6.93 -24.62
N GLU A 79 -8.78 6.32 -25.56
CA GLU A 79 -9.30 5.98 -26.87
C GLU A 79 -10.28 4.78 -26.85
N HIS A 80 -9.96 3.75 -26.05
CA HIS A 80 -10.66 2.46 -26.14
C HIS A 80 -11.70 2.23 -25.05
N CYS A 81 -11.51 2.83 -23.84
CA CYS A 81 -12.30 2.44 -22.68
C CYS A 81 -13.31 3.51 -22.22
N LEU A 82 -13.09 4.77 -22.58
CA LEU A 82 -13.94 5.86 -22.08
C LEU A 82 -15.20 6.12 -22.92
N ALA A 83 -15.35 5.45 -24.08
CA ALA A 83 -16.49 5.63 -25.00
C ALA A 83 -16.74 7.10 -25.38
N GLY A 84 -15.68 7.90 -25.54
CA GLY A 84 -15.74 9.32 -25.85
C GLY A 84 -16.19 10.24 -24.70
N LEU A 85 -16.29 9.71 -23.48
CA LEU A 85 -16.71 10.46 -22.30
C LEU A 85 -15.50 10.97 -21.50
N PRO A 86 -15.62 12.09 -20.80
CA PRO A 86 -14.53 12.65 -20.01
C PRO A 86 -14.28 11.89 -18.71
N VAL A 87 -13.07 12.03 -18.16
CA VAL A 87 -12.83 11.79 -16.73
C VAL A 87 -13.34 13.01 -15.96
N LEU A 88 -14.08 12.76 -14.87
CA LEU A 88 -14.73 13.80 -14.06
C LEU A 88 -14.02 14.04 -12.72
N ARG A 89 -13.28 13.06 -12.24
CA ARG A 89 -12.42 13.14 -11.05
C ARG A 89 -11.39 12.04 -11.05
N VAL A 90 -10.31 12.26 -10.28
CA VAL A 90 -9.26 11.28 -10.00
C VAL A 90 -9.23 11.08 -8.49
N ILE A 91 -9.33 9.83 -8.05
CA ILE A 91 -9.18 9.43 -6.65
C ILE A 91 -7.86 8.66 -6.51
N ALA A 92 -7.02 9.00 -5.56
CA ALA A 92 -5.90 8.17 -5.14
C ALA A 92 -6.23 7.51 -3.80
N THR A 93 -6.07 6.18 -3.72
CA THR A 93 -6.31 5.43 -2.48
C THR A 93 -5.30 5.82 -1.42
N HIS A 94 -4.05 6.03 -1.81
CA HIS A 94 -2.95 6.45 -0.94
C HIS A 94 -1.77 7.02 -1.74
N MET A 95 -0.71 7.41 -1.03
CA MET A 95 0.39 8.19 -1.59
C MET A 95 1.44 7.39 -2.38
N HIS A 96 1.48 6.06 -2.31
CA HIS A 96 2.54 5.31 -2.96
C HIS A 96 2.62 5.58 -4.46
N PRO A 97 3.83 5.51 -5.05
CA PRO A 97 4.06 5.99 -6.41
C PRO A 97 3.23 5.32 -7.49
N ASP A 98 2.96 4.03 -7.36
CA ASP A 98 2.14 3.27 -8.31
C ASP A 98 0.64 3.60 -8.22
N HIS A 99 0.21 4.32 -7.17
CA HIS A 99 -1.15 4.85 -7.02
C HIS A 99 -1.25 6.32 -7.39
N LEU A 100 -0.26 7.12 -7.02
CA LEU A 100 -0.30 8.59 -7.11
C LEU A 100 0.54 9.17 -8.26
N GLY A 101 1.45 8.40 -8.88
CA GLY A 101 2.49 8.88 -9.78
C GLY A 101 1.97 9.77 -10.90
N LEU A 102 0.95 9.33 -11.63
CA LEU A 102 0.35 10.09 -12.74
C LEU A 102 -0.85 10.97 -12.36
N ALA A 103 -1.16 11.12 -11.07
CA ALA A 103 -2.31 11.94 -10.65
C ALA A 103 -2.23 13.38 -11.16
N HIS A 104 -1.05 14.01 -11.09
CA HIS A 104 -0.83 15.36 -11.57
C HIS A 104 -1.11 15.49 -13.08
N TRP A 105 -0.67 14.53 -13.86
CA TRP A 105 -0.85 14.52 -15.31
C TRP A 105 -2.31 14.26 -15.70
N LEU A 106 -2.98 13.29 -15.08
CA LEU A 106 -4.40 12.99 -15.31
C LEU A 106 -5.29 14.18 -14.93
N CYS A 107 -5.06 14.78 -13.76
CA CYS A 107 -5.81 15.94 -13.30
C CYS A 107 -5.61 17.15 -14.23
N ALA A 108 -4.38 17.39 -14.71
CA ALA A 108 -4.09 18.46 -15.66
C ALA A 108 -4.70 18.20 -17.04
N TYR A 109 -4.63 16.95 -17.53
CA TYR A 109 -5.17 16.59 -18.84
C TYR A 109 -6.69 16.79 -18.91
N TRP A 110 -7.42 16.34 -17.87
CA TRP A 110 -8.87 16.38 -17.81
C TRP A 110 -9.44 17.61 -17.11
N GLN A 111 -8.58 18.48 -16.55
CA GLN A 111 -8.96 19.68 -15.78
C GLN A 111 -9.89 19.33 -14.59
N VAL A 112 -9.54 18.29 -13.84
CA VAL A 112 -10.34 17.75 -12.75
C VAL A 112 -9.56 17.71 -11.44
N PRO A 113 -10.24 17.73 -10.27
CA PRO A 113 -9.55 17.68 -8.99
C PRO A 113 -9.02 16.26 -8.65
N LEU A 114 -7.91 16.24 -7.90
CA LEU A 114 -7.46 15.05 -7.18
C LEU A 114 -8.27 14.89 -5.89
N TRP A 115 -8.72 13.68 -5.59
CA TRP A 115 -9.35 13.30 -4.33
C TRP A 115 -8.42 12.33 -3.59
N ILE A 116 -8.01 12.68 -2.36
CA ILE A 116 -7.04 11.90 -1.56
C ILE A 116 -7.20 12.28 -0.09
N SER A 117 -6.71 11.45 0.85
CA SER A 117 -6.60 11.85 2.26
C SER A 117 -5.64 13.04 2.41
N ALA A 118 -5.87 13.89 3.40
CA ALA A 118 -4.97 15.02 3.63
C ALA A 118 -3.60 14.56 4.13
N THR A 119 -3.57 13.51 4.94
CA THR A 119 -2.33 12.95 5.47
C THR A 119 -1.42 12.47 4.35
N ASP A 120 -1.94 11.68 3.42
CA ASP A 120 -1.18 11.16 2.30
C ASP A 120 -0.77 12.25 1.30
N TYR A 121 -1.67 13.23 1.02
CA TYR A 121 -1.32 14.37 0.17
C TYR A 121 -0.14 15.18 0.73
N HIS A 122 -0.19 15.52 2.02
CA HIS A 122 0.88 16.32 2.64
C HIS A 122 2.17 15.52 2.82
N THR A 123 2.09 14.23 3.09
CA THR A 123 3.28 13.34 3.15
C THR A 123 3.94 13.28 1.77
N ALA A 124 3.18 13.01 0.70
CA ALA A 124 3.71 13.00 -0.66
C ALA A 124 4.32 14.36 -1.04
N HIS A 125 3.64 15.47 -0.71
CA HIS A 125 4.14 16.82 -0.97
C HIS A 125 5.47 17.08 -0.25
N THR A 126 5.62 16.63 0.99
CA THR A 126 6.87 16.74 1.75
C THR A 126 7.98 15.93 1.09
N LEU A 127 7.72 14.67 0.71
CA LEU A 127 8.71 13.81 0.06
C LEU A 127 9.18 14.35 -1.29
N ILE A 128 8.29 14.97 -2.07
CA ILE A 128 8.64 15.64 -3.33
C ILE A 128 9.51 16.88 -3.05
N SER A 129 9.10 17.71 -2.09
CA SER A 129 9.76 18.98 -1.78
C SER A 129 11.17 18.81 -1.20
N THR A 130 11.45 17.66 -0.59
CA THR A 130 12.72 17.37 0.07
C THR A 130 13.69 16.54 -0.77
N ILE A 131 13.33 16.21 -2.03
CA ILE A 131 14.12 15.31 -2.89
C ILE A 131 15.56 15.79 -3.10
N ASP A 132 15.80 17.09 -3.22
CA ASP A 132 17.14 17.65 -3.44
C ASP A 132 17.94 17.79 -2.12
N SER A 133 17.30 17.79 -0.98
CA SER A 133 17.93 17.91 0.35
C SER A 133 18.17 16.58 1.03
N HIS A 134 17.57 15.48 0.54
CA HIS A 134 17.69 14.14 1.08
C HIS A 134 18.68 13.31 0.25
N ASP A 135 19.90 13.16 0.79
CA ASP A 135 20.94 12.27 0.25
C ASP A 135 20.82 10.83 0.78
N GLY A 136 19.74 10.51 1.47
CA GLY A 136 19.52 9.24 2.15
C GLY A 136 20.29 9.08 3.47
N ALA A 137 21.01 10.10 3.92
CA ALA A 137 21.84 9.99 5.12
C ALA A 137 21.03 9.68 6.38
N GLN A 138 19.84 10.27 6.53
CA GLN A 138 18.96 10.02 7.68
C GLN A 138 18.46 8.56 7.67
N ALA A 139 17.99 8.06 6.55
CA ALA A 139 17.55 6.66 6.42
C ALA A 139 18.72 5.68 6.65
N ILE A 140 19.92 5.98 6.15
CA ILE A 140 21.12 5.19 6.40
C ILE A 140 21.43 5.16 7.89
N ALA A 141 21.49 6.32 8.57
CA ALA A 141 21.76 6.40 10.01
C ALA A 141 20.69 5.65 10.81
N PHE A 142 19.42 5.75 10.41
CA PHE A 142 18.33 4.99 11.01
C PHE A 142 18.57 3.48 10.88
N PHE A 143 18.82 2.97 9.69
CA PHE A 143 19.05 1.53 9.47
C PHE A 143 20.34 1.02 10.12
N GLN A 144 21.42 1.84 10.15
CA GLN A 144 22.63 1.53 10.88
C GLN A 144 22.37 1.37 12.38
N SER A 145 21.54 2.25 12.96
CA SER A 145 21.15 2.15 14.37
C SER A 145 20.32 0.89 14.69
N HIS A 146 19.85 0.17 13.65
CA HIS A 146 19.12 -1.09 13.76
C HIS A 146 19.92 -2.31 13.23
N GLY A 147 21.25 -2.13 13.08
CA GLY A 147 22.19 -3.20 12.79
C GLY A 147 22.51 -3.44 11.31
N LEU A 148 21.93 -2.68 10.38
CA LEU A 148 22.23 -2.82 8.95
C LEU A 148 23.48 -2.03 8.59
N GLN A 149 24.59 -2.74 8.30
CA GLN A 149 25.88 -2.16 7.98
C GLN A 149 26.31 -2.40 6.51
N ASP A 150 25.44 -2.98 5.68
CA ASP A 150 25.75 -3.35 4.30
C ASP A 150 25.85 -2.11 3.40
N GLU A 151 27.04 -1.87 2.85
CA GLU A 151 27.30 -0.73 1.97
C GLU A 151 26.50 -0.78 0.65
N SER A 152 26.15 -1.98 0.16
CA SER A 152 25.30 -2.12 -1.03
C SER A 152 23.89 -1.63 -0.80
N VAL A 153 23.36 -1.83 0.40
CA VAL A 153 22.04 -1.30 0.82
C VAL A 153 22.13 0.22 1.01
N HIS A 154 23.22 0.72 1.60
CA HIS A 154 23.43 2.18 1.69
C HIS A 154 23.50 2.85 0.32
N ALA A 155 24.12 2.18 -0.67
CA ALA A 155 24.14 2.67 -2.05
C ALA A 155 22.75 2.66 -2.68
N ALA A 156 21.94 1.63 -2.43
CA ALA A 156 20.56 1.55 -2.91
C ALA A 156 19.66 2.65 -2.33
N LEU A 157 19.83 3.00 -1.04
CA LEU A 157 19.12 4.11 -0.40
C LEU A 157 19.47 5.48 -1.01
N LYS A 158 20.69 5.61 -1.54
CA LYS A 158 21.14 6.83 -2.25
C LYS A 158 20.74 6.87 -3.72
N ASP A 159 20.24 5.77 -4.27
CA ASP A 159 19.85 5.71 -5.68
C ASP A 159 18.62 6.56 -5.95
N ARG A 160 18.84 7.71 -6.58
CA ARG A 160 17.77 8.68 -6.87
C ARG A 160 16.62 8.11 -7.70
N ARG A 161 16.85 7.06 -8.50
CA ARG A 161 15.80 6.44 -9.33
C ARG A 161 14.65 5.85 -8.52
N PHE A 162 14.93 5.46 -7.27
CA PHE A 162 13.93 4.91 -6.34
C PHE A 162 13.46 5.93 -5.30
N GLN A 163 13.90 7.17 -5.39
CA GLN A 163 13.38 8.23 -4.54
C GLN A 163 11.96 8.60 -4.97
N PHE A 164 11.11 8.85 -4.00
CA PHE A 164 9.69 9.12 -4.19
C PHE A 164 9.42 10.20 -5.26
N GLY A 165 10.10 11.34 -5.20
CA GLY A 165 9.88 12.46 -6.11
C GLY A 165 10.31 12.21 -7.57
N HIS A 166 11.05 11.12 -7.87
CA HIS A 166 11.30 10.71 -9.25
C HIS A 166 10.16 9.84 -9.82
N MET A 167 9.41 9.17 -8.95
CA MET A 167 8.26 8.35 -9.33
C MET A 167 6.94 9.13 -9.26
N VAL A 168 6.91 10.18 -8.43
CA VAL A 168 5.81 11.13 -8.29
C VAL A 168 6.38 12.54 -8.43
N PRO A 169 6.58 13.04 -9.66
CA PRO A 169 7.34 14.29 -9.90
C PRO A 169 6.58 15.55 -9.48
N ALA A 170 5.26 15.47 -9.38
CA ALA A 170 4.41 16.61 -9.00
C ALA A 170 3.07 16.13 -8.42
N LEU A 171 2.41 17.02 -7.71
CA LEU A 171 1.01 16.89 -7.29
C LEU A 171 0.19 18.06 -7.82
N PRO A 172 -1.14 17.86 -8.04
CA PRO A 172 -2.04 18.99 -8.23
C PRO A 172 -1.94 19.95 -7.04
N ALA A 173 -1.91 21.26 -7.29
CA ALA A 173 -1.80 22.29 -6.24
C ALA A 173 -3.00 22.30 -5.27
N GLN A 174 -4.10 21.71 -5.67
CA GLN A 174 -5.33 21.61 -4.89
C GLN A 174 -5.85 20.18 -4.92
N PHE A 175 -6.48 19.76 -3.83
CA PHE A 175 -7.12 18.45 -3.72
C PHE A 175 -8.46 18.57 -2.99
N VAL A 176 -9.32 17.59 -3.21
CA VAL A 176 -10.54 17.36 -2.43
C VAL A 176 -10.22 16.30 -1.38
N ARG A 177 -10.42 16.65 -0.12
CA ARG A 177 -10.09 15.78 0.99
C ARG A 177 -11.07 14.62 1.10
N LEU A 178 -10.55 13.41 1.08
CA LEU A 178 -11.24 12.22 1.54
C LEU A 178 -10.98 12.02 3.05
N ILE A 179 -12.00 11.61 3.77
CA ILE A 179 -11.92 11.29 5.20
C ILE A 179 -12.72 10.03 5.51
N ASP A 180 -12.38 9.38 6.61
CA ASP A 180 -13.10 8.22 7.10
C ASP A 180 -14.60 8.47 7.26
N GLY A 181 -15.42 7.50 6.85
CA GLY A 181 -16.88 7.58 6.89
C GLY A 181 -17.54 8.53 5.89
N MET A 182 -16.75 9.29 5.11
CA MET A 182 -17.27 10.13 4.02
C MET A 182 -17.96 9.26 2.97
N ARG A 183 -19.04 9.78 2.40
CA ARG A 183 -19.73 9.17 1.26
C ARG A 183 -19.45 9.99 0.00
N VAL A 184 -18.93 9.31 -1.01
CA VAL A 184 -18.69 9.88 -2.33
C VAL A 184 -19.74 9.32 -3.27
N ARG A 185 -20.53 10.20 -3.89
CA ARG A 185 -21.50 9.78 -4.89
C ARG A 185 -20.80 9.52 -6.21
N ILE A 186 -20.85 8.26 -6.71
CA ILE A 186 -20.28 7.85 -7.99
C ILE A 186 -21.28 6.91 -8.69
N GLY A 187 -21.63 7.24 -9.93
CA GLY A 187 -22.50 6.39 -10.75
C GLY A 187 -23.88 6.12 -10.15
N GLY A 188 -24.41 7.08 -9.40
CA GLY A 188 -25.70 6.90 -8.74
C GLY A 188 -25.65 6.08 -7.44
N HIS A 189 -24.47 5.63 -6.98
CA HIS A 189 -24.26 4.88 -5.74
C HIS A 189 -23.45 5.68 -4.73
N ASP A 190 -23.67 5.38 -3.44
CA ASP A 190 -22.85 5.92 -2.35
C ASP A 190 -21.66 4.98 -2.12
N TRP A 191 -20.44 5.51 -2.29
CA TRP A 191 -19.19 4.87 -1.97
C TRP A 191 -18.69 5.40 -0.62
N HIS A 192 -18.57 4.50 0.35
CA HIS A 192 -18.12 4.84 1.69
C HIS A 192 -16.60 4.78 1.78
N CYS A 193 -15.98 5.86 2.18
CA CYS A 193 -14.56 5.91 2.48
C CYS A 193 -14.27 5.18 3.79
N ILE A 194 -13.32 4.27 3.77
CA ILE A 194 -12.82 3.55 4.95
C ILE A 194 -11.33 3.84 5.06
N SER A 195 -10.91 4.61 6.07
CA SER A 195 -9.48 4.83 6.32
C SER A 195 -8.82 3.56 6.85
N GLY A 196 -7.62 3.28 6.32
CA GLY A 196 -6.72 2.24 6.80
C GLY A 196 -5.33 2.84 7.05
N HIS A 197 -4.61 2.30 8.02
CA HIS A 197 -3.30 2.78 8.44
C HIS A 197 -2.29 1.64 8.49
N GLY A 198 -1.01 1.97 8.59
CA GLY A 198 0.09 1.03 8.75
C GLY A 198 0.84 0.72 7.45
N HIS A 199 0.12 0.53 6.32
CA HIS A 199 0.73 0.43 4.99
C HIS A 199 1.09 1.82 4.44
N ALA A 200 0.19 2.76 4.58
CA ALA A 200 0.36 4.18 4.28
C ALA A 200 -0.14 5.01 5.46
N PRO A 201 0.20 6.30 5.54
CA PRO A 201 -0.23 7.17 6.63
C PRO A 201 -1.75 7.22 6.81
N GLU A 202 -2.51 7.33 5.72
CA GLU A 202 -3.97 7.30 5.73
C GLU A 202 -4.53 6.81 4.38
N HIS A 203 -4.43 5.50 4.14
CA HIS A 203 -5.04 4.86 2.98
C HIS A 203 -6.58 4.98 3.01
N ILE A 204 -7.22 5.24 1.87
CA ILE A 204 -8.68 5.26 1.73
C ILE A 204 -9.13 4.13 0.81
N ALA A 205 -9.84 3.15 1.38
CA ALA A 205 -10.60 2.18 0.60
C ALA A 205 -12.01 2.72 0.31
N LEU A 206 -12.62 2.25 -0.78
CA LEU A 206 -13.95 2.67 -1.21
C LEU A 206 -14.90 1.48 -1.20
N HIS A 207 -15.93 1.50 -0.37
CA HIS A 207 -16.93 0.44 -0.27
C HIS A 207 -18.29 0.93 -0.77
N CYS A 208 -18.87 0.22 -1.74
CA CYS A 208 -20.24 0.43 -2.20
C CYS A 208 -21.17 -0.67 -1.69
N PRO A 209 -21.97 -0.44 -0.63
CA PRO A 209 -22.86 -1.46 -0.10
C PRO A 209 -23.93 -1.91 -1.09
N ALA A 210 -24.44 -1.00 -1.92
CA ALA A 210 -25.50 -1.31 -2.89
C ALA A 210 -25.04 -2.30 -3.98
N MET A 211 -23.75 -2.29 -4.31
CA MET A 211 -23.14 -3.19 -5.31
C MET A 211 -22.40 -4.36 -4.65
N ASN A 212 -22.24 -4.34 -3.33
CA ASN A 212 -21.41 -5.26 -2.56
C ASN A 212 -19.97 -5.33 -3.11
N VAL A 213 -19.35 -4.17 -3.37
CA VAL A 213 -18.01 -4.01 -3.96
C VAL A 213 -17.12 -3.20 -3.03
N LEU A 214 -15.88 -3.67 -2.84
CA LEU A 214 -14.83 -2.99 -2.09
C LEU A 214 -13.59 -2.76 -2.98
N ILE A 215 -13.25 -1.52 -3.29
CA ILE A 215 -11.91 -1.18 -3.78
C ILE A 215 -11.01 -1.09 -2.55
N SER A 216 -10.25 -2.15 -2.31
CA SER A 216 -9.44 -2.30 -1.09
C SER A 216 -8.10 -1.57 -1.15
N GLY A 217 -7.68 -1.12 -2.33
CA GLY A 217 -6.32 -0.65 -2.51
C GLY A 217 -5.32 -1.71 -2.06
N ASP A 218 -4.34 -1.29 -1.30
CA ASP A 218 -3.31 -2.17 -0.76
C ASP A 218 -3.61 -2.72 0.65
N MET A 219 -4.77 -2.38 1.22
CA MET A 219 -5.10 -2.88 2.57
C MET A 219 -5.47 -4.37 2.58
N VAL A 220 -6.07 -4.90 1.51
CA VAL A 220 -6.41 -6.32 1.41
C VAL A 220 -6.06 -6.84 0.02
N LEU A 221 -4.92 -7.52 -0.09
CA LEU A 221 -4.41 -8.13 -1.32
C LEU A 221 -4.62 -9.65 -1.29
N PRO A 222 -4.95 -10.32 -2.42
CA PRO A 222 -5.34 -11.73 -2.40
C PRO A 222 -4.18 -12.70 -2.15
N ARG A 223 -2.94 -12.32 -2.52
CA ARG A 223 -1.80 -13.24 -2.58
C ARG A 223 -0.68 -12.91 -1.61
N ILE A 224 -0.33 -11.64 -1.51
CA ILE A 224 0.77 -11.14 -0.69
C ILE A 224 0.21 -10.34 0.50
N SER A 225 0.96 -10.22 1.58
CA SER A 225 0.71 -9.19 2.59
C SER A 225 1.16 -7.82 2.04
N SER A 226 0.48 -6.78 2.48
CA SER A 226 0.93 -5.41 2.22
C SER A 226 2.27 -5.16 2.92
N ASN A 227 3.12 -4.34 2.34
CA ASN A 227 4.33 -3.91 3.02
C ASN A 227 3.96 -2.99 4.19
N ILE A 228 4.40 -3.33 5.38
CA ILE A 228 4.19 -2.58 6.62
C ILE A 228 5.57 -2.27 7.20
N SER A 229 5.99 -1.02 7.13
CA SER A 229 7.35 -0.64 7.48
C SER A 229 7.40 0.49 8.51
N VAL A 230 8.38 0.44 9.41
CA VAL A 230 8.81 1.60 10.20
C VAL A 230 9.82 2.40 9.38
N TYR A 231 9.57 3.68 9.24
CA TYR A 231 10.43 4.61 8.52
C TYR A 231 11.19 5.53 9.48
N ASP A 232 12.28 6.10 8.99
CA ASP A 232 13.12 7.07 9.72
C ASP A 232 12.39 8.37 10.07
N SER A 233 11.31 8.69 9.36
CA SER A 233 10.43 9.82 9.66
C SER A 233 9.53 9.60 10.88
N GLU A 234 9.25 8.34 11.24
CA GLU A 234 8.45 7.94 12.40
C GLU A 234 9.13 6.76 13.15
N PRO A 235 10.33 6.98 13.72
CA PRO A 235 11.23 5.91 14.18
C PRO A 235 10.71 5.12 15.40
N GLU A 236 9.62 5.55 16.01
CA GLU A 236 8.95 4.88 17.14
C GLU A 236 7.53 4.41 16.80
N GLY A 237 7.14 4.49 15.52
CA GLY A 237 5.82 4.10 15.04
C GLY A 237 5.52 2.62 15.29
N ASN A 238 4.23 2.29 15.39
CA ASN A 238 3.71 0.92 15.48
C ASN A 238 2.78 0.62 14.31
N PRO A 239 3.29 0.64 13.06
CA PRO A 239 2.45 0.53 11.87
C PRO A 239 1.76 -0.84 11.75
N LEU A 240 2.35 -1.92 12.26
CA LEU A 240 1.73 -3.24 12.21
C LEU A 240 0.46 -3.31 13.08
N GLN A 241 0.48 -2.70 14.28
CA GLN A 241 -0.75 -2.62 15.10
C GLN A 241 -1.84 -1.81 14.38
N LEU A 242 -1.47 -0.68 13.78
CA LEU A 242 -2.41 0.14 13.01
C LEU A 242 -3.01 -0.62 11.82
N PHE A 243 -2.20 -1.43 11.13
CA PHE A 243 -2.68 -2.28 10.03
C PHE A 243 -3.64 -3.36 10.51
N LEU A 244 -3.29 -4.08 11.58
CA LEU A 244 -4.14 -5.12 12.16
C LEU A 244 -5.47 -4.57 12.67
N ASP A 245 -5.47 -3.35 13.26
CA ASP A 245 -6.70 -2.67 13.68
C ASP A 245 -7.53 -2.21 12.47
N SER A 246 -6.89 -1.78 11.40
CA SER A 246 -7.56 -1.44 10.15
C SER A 246 -8.26 -2.65 9.52
N LEU A 247 -7.64 -3.84 9.54
CA LEU A 247 -8.24 -5.08 9.03
C LEU A 247 -9.57 -5.42 9.73
N LYS A 248 -9.69 -5.11 11.03
CA LYS A 248 -10.95 -5.34 11.79
C LYS A 248 -12.12 -4.55 11.21
N ARG A 249 -11.87 -3.40 10.61
CA ARG A 249 -12.90 -2.55 9.98
C ARG A 249 -13.46 -3.20 8.72
N TYR A 250 -12.62 -3.83 7.93
CA TYR A 250 -13.04 -4.57 6.74
C TYR A 250 -13.79 -5.86 7.10
N ALA A 251 -13.47 -6.48 8.23
CA ALA A 251 -14.21 -7.64 8.75
C ALA A 251 -15.66 -7.34 9.09
N ALA A 252 -16.06 -6.08 9.23
CA ALA A 252 -17.45 -5.66 9.42
C ALA A 252 -18.26 -5.64 8.10
N LEU A 253 -17.62 -5.75 6.93
CA LEU A 253 -18.28 -5.77 5.63
C LEU A 253 -18.84 -7.18 5.33
N ALA A 254 -19.69 -7.29 4.31
CA ALA A 254 -20.26 -8.58 3.91
C ALA A 254 -19.16 -9.58 3.48
N PRO A 255 -19.22 -10.87 3.89
CA PRO A 255 -18.17 -11.85 3.60
C PRO A 255 -18.06 -12.20 2.12
N ASP A 256 -19.12 -12.03 1.35
CA ASP A 256 -19.22 -12.26 -0.09
C ASP A 256 -18.94 -11.01 -0.93
N CYS A 257 -18.48 -9.93 -0.30
CA CYS A 257 -18.10 -8.70 -0.98
C CYS A 257 -17.07 -8.98 -2.09
N LEU A 258 -17.30 -8.43 -3.29
CA LEU A 258 -16.32 -8.44 -4.36
C LEU A 258 -15.20 -7.46 -4.04
N VAL A 259 -14.02 -7.99 -3.77
CA VAL A 259 -12.82 -7.20 -3.46
C VAL A 259 -12.06 -6.89 -4.73
N LEU A 260 -11.78 -5.62 -4.93
CA LEU A 260 -11.02 -5.06 -6.04
C LEU A 260 -9.67 -4.55 -5.50
N PRO A 261 -8.63 -5.41 -5.49
CA PRO A 261 -7.32 -5.09 -4.91
C PRO A 261 -6.44 -4.37 -5.93
N SER A 262 -5.47 -3.57 -5.47
CA SER A 262 -4.52 -2.91 -6.37
C SER A 262 -3.53 -3.88 -7.01
N HIS A 263 -3.28 -5.03 -6.40
CA HIS A 263 -2.42 -6.08 -6.95
C HIS A 263 -3.10 -7.46 -6.86
N GLY A 264 -2.86 -8.29 -7.87
CA GLY A 264 -3.51 -9.59 -8.02
C GLY A 264 -4.79 -9.51 -8.86
N LYS A 265 -5.77 -10.36 -8.55
CA LYS A 265 -7.05 -10.43 -9.27
C LYS A 265 -8.21 -10.05 -8.35
N PRO A 266 -9.32 -9.51 -8.86
CA PRO A 266 -10.57 -9.39 -8.11
C PRO A 266 -11.01 -10.73 -7.54
N PHE A 267 -11.46 -10.74 -6.28
CA PHE A 267 -11.82 -11.97 -5.56
C PHE A 267 -12.99 -11.77 -4.59
N THR A 268 -13.62 -12.86 -4.16
CA THR A 268 -14.52 -12.91 -3.01
C THR A 268 -13.91 -13.80 -1.92
N GLY A 269 -14.42 -13.69 -0.67
CA GLY A 269 -13.83 -14.33 0.49
C GLY A 269 -13.05 -13.35 1.37
N LEU A 270 -13.54 -12.13 1.50
CA LEU A 270 -12.90 -11.06 2.26
C LEU A 270 -12.52 -11.49 3.69
N HIS A 271 -13.43 -12.12 4.43
CA HIS A 271 -13.18 -12.56 5.81
C HIS A 271 -12.12 -13.66 5.88
N GLN A 272 -12.13 -14.59 4.93
CA GLN A 272 -11.10 -15.63 4.81
C GLN A 272 -9.73 -14.97 4.61
N ARG A 273 -9.64 -13.98 3.70
CA ARG A 273 -8.37 -13.30 3.44
C ARG A 273 -7.90 -12.48 4.64
N ILE A 274 -8.77 -11.80 5.34
CA ILE A 274 -8.43 -11.08 6.58
C ILE A 274 -7.87 -12.04 7.63
N ALA A 275 -8.52 -13.19 7.85
CA ALA A 275 -8.03 -14.21 8.77
C ALA A 275 -6.63 -14.72 8.38
N GLN A 276 -6.37 -14.96 7.09
CA GLN A 276 -5.05 -15.35 6.58
C GLN A 276 -3.98 -14.28 6.86
N LEU A 277 -4.30 -12.99 6.65
CA LEU A 277 -3.37 -11.89 6.94
C LEU A 277 -3.05 -11.78 8.43
N GLN A 278 -4.08 -11.87 9.29
CA GLN A 278 -3.90 -11.85 10.73
C GLN A 278 -3.06 -13.04 11.22
N HIS A 279 -3.35 -14.24 10.71
CA HIS A 279 -2.59 -15.45 11.04
C HIS A 279 -1.13 -15.33 10.58
N HIS A 280 -0.88 -14.85 9.36
CA HIS A 280 0.46 -14.62 8.84
C HIS A 280 1.31 -13.73 9.78
N HIS A 281 0.76 -12.60 10.23
CA HIS A 281 1.48 -11.72 11.16
C HIS A 281 1.65 -12.34 12.54
N ALA A 282 0.66 -13.09 13.04
CA ALA A 282 0.77 -13.81 14.30
C ALA A 282 1.89 -14.87 14.27
N GLU A 283 2.01 -15.64 13.17
CA GLU A 283 3.11 -16.58 12.97
C GLU A 283 4.47 -15.87 12.97
N ARG A 284 4.60 -14.70 12.27
CA ARG A 284 5.84 -13.93 12.26
C ARG A 284 6.23 -13.39 13.64
N LEU A 285 5.26 -12.92 14.40
CA LEU A 285 5.50 -12.48 15.78
C LEU A 285 5.94 -13.66 16.68
N GLN A 286 5.35 -14.82 16.53
CA GLN A 286 5.75 -16.04 17.24
C GLN A 286 7.15 -16.48 16.82
N ASP A 287 7.46 -16.54 15.51
CA ASP A 287 8.80 -16.84 15.01
C ASP A 287 9.87 -15.93 15.64
N LEU A 288 9.58 -14.62 15.80
CA LEU A 288 10.47 -13.68 16.44
C LEU A 288 10.68 -13.99 17.92
N MET A 289 9.62 -14.26 18.67
CA MET A 289 9.73 -14.59 20.10
C MET A 289 10.49 -15.89 20.32
N ASP A 290 10.26 -16.91 19.48
CA ASP A 290 10.93 -18.21 19.58
C ASP A 290 12.44 -18.14 19.27
N HIS A 291 12.85 -17.17 18.44
CA HIS A 291 14.26 -16.98 18.04
C HIS A 291 14.97 -15.85 18.78
N CYS A 292 14.26 -15.09 19.66
CA CYS A 292 14.85 -13.97 20.36
C CYS A 292 15.75 -14.44 21.52
N PRO A 293 17.06 -14.24 21.44
CA PRO A 293 17.98 -14.62 22.53
C PRO A 293 17.84 -13.68 23.72
N THR A 294 18.28 -14.13 24.91
CA THR A 294 18.22 -13.35 26.14
C THR A 294 19.04 -12.06 26.09
N GLU A 295 20.14 -12.07 25.31
CA GLU A 295 20.97 -10.88 25.03
C GLU A 295 20.30 -9.88 24.10
N GLY A 296 19.25 -10.31 23.39
CA GLY A 296 18.50 -9.49 22.45
C GLY A 296 19.01 -9.59 21.02
N MET A 297 18.21 -9.07 20.09
CA MET A 297 18.50 -9.05 18.65
C MET A 297 18.20 -7.68 18.06
N SER A 298 18.97 -7.28 17.04
CA SER A 298 18.69 -6.11 16.20
C SER A 298 17.67 -6.46 15.13
N ALA A 299 17.13 -5.46 14.42
CA ALA A 299 16.24 -5.70 13.29
C ALA A 299 16.98 -6.42 12.15
N ASN A 300 18.28 -6.20 11.97
CA ASN A 300 19.07 -6.92 10.98
C ASN A 300 19.24 -8.41 11.33
N ASP A 301 19.39 -8.74 12.60
CA ASP A 301 19.50 -10.13 13.05
C ASP A 301 18.20 -10.94 12.78
N VAL A 302 17.08 -10.26 12.66
CA VAL A 302 15.76 -10.88 12.40
C VAL A 302 15.50 -11.18 10.93
N LEU A 303 16.23 -10.54 10.01
CA LEU A 303 16.02 -10.75 8.57
C LEU A 303 15.99 -12.22 8.16
N PRO A 304 16.95 -13.09 8.54
CA PRO A 304 16.92 -14.50 8.18
C PRO A 304 15.81 -15.30 8.89
N VAL A 305 15.25 -14.78 9.99
CA VAL A 305 14.11 -15.41 10.68
C VAL A 305 12.85 -15.20 9.85
N LEU A 306 12.59 -13.97 9.41
CA LEU A 306 11.38 -13.60 8.70
C LEU A 306 11.45 -13.90 7.19
N PHE A 307 12.63 -13.79 6.57
CA PHE A 307 12.79 -13.91 5.12
C PHE A 307 13.70 -15.09 4.79
N LYS A 308 13.10 -16.19 4.32
CA LYS A 308 13.79 -17.46 4.00
C LYS A 308 14.51 -17.45 2.64
N ARG A 309 14.53 -16.33 1.90
CA ARG A 309 15.18 -16.17 0.60
C ARG A 309 16.27 -15.10 0.66
N ALA A 310 17.21 -15.16 -0.27
CA ALA A 310 18.15 -14.06 -0.46
C ALA A 310 17.40 -12.78 -0.85
N LEU A 311 17.81 -11.68 -0.26
CA LEU A 311 17.29 -10.34 -0.54
C LEU A 311 18.35 -9.57 -1.33
N ASP A 312 17.96 -8.87 -2.39
CA ASP A 312 18.80 -7.85 -2.99
C ASP A 312 18.81 -6.58 -2.10
N ALA A 313 19.70 -5.64 -2.42
CA ALA A 313 19.90 -4.44 -1.61
C ALA A 313 18.62 -3.61 -1.42
N GLN A 314 17.76 -3.50 -2.44
CA GLN A 314 16.51 -2.78 -2.37
C GLN A 314 15.48 -3.54 -1.52
N GLN A 315 15.37 -4.85 -1.72
CA GLN A 315 14.48 -5.69 -0.91
C GLN A 315 14.89 -5.71 0.57
N ALA A 316 16.19 -5.60 0.87
CA ALA A 316 16.69 -5.54 2.24
C ALA A 316 16.20 -4.29 2.99
N THR A 317 16.02 -3.14 2.33
CA THR A 317 15.46 -1.94 2.97
C THR A 317 14.00 -2.14 3.40
N PHE A 318 13.17 -2.71 2.53
CA PHE A 318 11.77 -3.04 2.85
C PHE A 318 11.70 -4.11 3.93
N ALA A 319 12.52 -5.16 3.83
CA ALA A 319 12.55 -6.25 4.79
C ALA A 319 12.98 -5.78 6.19
N LEU A 320 13.92 -4.82 6.28
CA LEU A 320 14.32 -4.24 7.56
C LEU A 320 13.19 -3.40 8.17
N GLY A 321 12.52 -2.57 7.37
CA GLY A 321 11.36 -1.80 7.81
C GLY A 321 10.22 -2.71 8.32
N GLU A 322 9.96 -3.82 7.62
CA GLU A 322 8.98 -4.82 8.02
C GLU A 322 9.41 -5.58 9.29
N SER A 323 10.69 -5.92 9.42
CA SER A 323 11.24 -6.52 10.66
C SER A 323 11.04 -5.59 11.84
N LEU A 324 11.31 -4.29 11.66
CA LEU A 324 11.06 -3.26 12.68
C LEU A 324 9.58 -3.17 13.04
N ALA A 325 8.67 -3.23 12.07
CA ALA A 325 7.24 -3.18 12.35
C ALA A 325 6.78 -4.31 13.27
N HIS A 326 7.30 -5.53 13.08
CA HIS A 326 7.01 -6.68 13.95
C HIS A 326 7.67 -6.53 15.32
N LEU A 327 8.95 -6.12 15.39
CA LEU A 327 9.65 -5.88 16.65
C LEU A 327 8.99 -4.75 17.47
N HIS A 328 8.54 -3.70 16.80
CA HIS A 328 7.86 -2.58 17.44
C HIS A 328 6.50 -2.98 18.01
N LEU A 329 5.74 -3.83 17.32
CA LEU A 329 4.49 -4.35 17.88
C LEU A 329 4.76 -5.07 19.20
N LEU A 330 5.74 -5.99 19.25
CA LEU A 330 6.12 -6.71 20.47
C LEU A 330 6.69 -5.77 21.55
N TRP A 331 7.47 -4.76 21.17
CA TRP A 331 7.99 -3.76 22.08
C TRP A 331 6.87 -2.91 22.69
N HIS A 332 5.97 -2.37 21.90
CA HIS A 332 4.83 -1.58 22.37
C HIS A 332 3.83 -2.42 23.20
N ALA A 333 3.71 -3.71 22.92
CA ALA A 333 2.94 -4.66 23.74
C ALA A 333 3.59 -4.96 25.09
N GLY A 334 4.89 -4.67 25.24
CA GLY A 334 5.66 -4.96 26.44
C GLY A 334 6.24 -6.39 26.50
N ASP A 335 6.12 -7.16 25.42
CA ASP A 335 6.71 -8.49 25.30
C ASP A 335 8.22 -8.42 25.10
N LEU A 336 8.69 -7.36 24.41
CA LEU A 336 10.10 -7.02 24.28
C LEU A 336 10.39 -5.66 24.94
N SER A 337 11.61 -5.49 25.43
CA SER A 337 12.21 -4.21 25.79
C SER A 337 13.19 -3.78 24.70
N ARG A 338 13.33 -2.46 24.45
CA ARG A 338 14.28 -1.91 23.49
C ARG A 338 15.38 -1.13 24.21
N GLN A 339 16.62 -1.46 23.93
CA GLN A 339 17.80 -0.78 24.52
C GLN A 339 18.87 -0.55 23.46
N ARG A 340 19.67 0.50 23.62
CA ARG A 340 20.84 0.73 22.78
C ARG A 340 22.06 0.04 23.41
N ASP A 341 22.79 -0.75 22.62
CA ASP A 341 24.03 -1.39 23.06
C ASP A 341 25.23 -0.41 23.00
N VAL A 342 26.41 -0.91 23.34
CA VAL A 342 27.66 -0.12 23.38
C VAL A 342 28.09 0.37 22.00
N ASP A 343 27.67 -0.32 20.94
CA ASP A 343 27.95 0.00 19.53
C ASP A 343 26.90 0.97 18.96
N GLY A 344 25.93 1.39 19.79
CA GLY A 344 24.87 2.30 19.40
C GLY A 344 23.71 1.64 18.63
N ILE A 345 23.68 0.30 18.59
CA ILE A 345 22.63 -0.48 17.90
C ILE A 345 21.49 -0.77 18.86
N TYR A 346 20.25 -0.60 18.40
CA TYR A 346 19.06 -0.99 19.15
C TYR A 346 18.93 -2.53 19.20
N ARG A 347 18.80 -3.06 20.43
CA ARG A 347 18.53 -4.46 20.71
C ARG A 347 17.17 -4.62 21.36
N PHE A 348 16.41 -5.58 20.85
CA PHE A 348 15.12 -5.98 21.39
C PHE A 348 15.30 -7.25 22.19
N LYS A 349 14.91 -7.23 23.48
CA LYS A 349 15.13 -8.31 24.44
C LYS A 349 13.82 -8.78 25.05
N PRO A 350 13.62 -10.09 25.28
CA PRO A 350 12.45 -10.58 26.02
C PRO A 350 12.35 -9.92 27.40
N THR A 351 11.15 -9.48 27.77
CA THR A 351 10.92 -8.90 29.11
C THR A 351 10.70 -9.97 30.17
N GLY A 352 10.56 -11.25 29.82
CA GLY A 352 10.20 -12.35 30.73
C GLY A 352 8.75 -12.28 31.22
N ALA A 353 7.96 -11.35 30.70
CA ALA A 353 6.52 -11.35 30.92
C ALA A 353 5.87 -12.53 30.18
N THR A 354 4.93 -13.21 30.84
CA THR A 354 4.14 -14.26 30.17
C THR A 354 3.34 -13.60 29.02
N PRO A 355 3.41 -14.17 27.80
CA PRO A 355 2.60 -13.63 26.67
C PRO A 355 1.15 -13.45 27.10
N ARG A 356 0.56 -12.31 26.76
CA ARG A 356 -0.87 -12.08 26.99
C ARG A 356 -1.67 -13.01 26.08
N PRO A 357 -2.73 -13.65 26.62
CA PRO A 357 -3.57 -14.59 25.88
C PRO A 357 -4.29 -13.96 24.68
#